data_93dd9d983b00cb1f21e24de4d01d4f89
#
_entry.id   93dd9d983b00cb1f21e24de4d01d4f89
#
_cell.length_a   1.000
_cell.length_b   1.000
_cell.length_c   1.000
_cell.angle_alpha   90.00
_cell.angle_beta   90.00
_cell.angle_gamma   90.00
#
_symmetry.space_group_name_H-M   'P 1'
#
loop_
_entity.id
_entity.type
_entity.pdbx_description
1 polymer ?
#
loop_
_entity_poly.entity_id
_entity_poly.type
_entity_poly.pdbx_seq_one_letter_code
_entity_poly.pdbx_strand_id
1 'polypeptide(L)'
;SLALFIAFHLLYELYENTEGFFRKKEKIAALSCSLIVGALYRKNVIYAVFLYLVLCAVFCKKQKGKIISLFAGTILLTMLLSVGMETLLHAEKGSAVEALCVPLQQIARVYTDKGEAAFDSEELQLLDQIMDREQWSQYNPFLADRIKNYVNNKELLQNKWEYLRLWFRKGWQY
;
A
#
# COMPACT_ATOMS: atom_id res chain seq x y z
N SER A 1 5.96 -12.12 9.27
CA SER A 1 6.56 -11.69 10.55
C SER A 1 5.79 -12.29 11.73
N LEU A 2 6.44 -12.54 12.85
CA LEU A 2 5.83 -13.11 14.07
C LEU A 2 4.62 -12.28 14.55
N ALA A 3 4.73 -10.95 14.48
CA ALA A 3 3.65 -10.05 14.88
C ALA A 3 2.35 -10.29 14.09
N LEU A 4 2.43 -10.52 12.77
CA LEU A 4 1.26 -10.83 11.96
C LEU A 4 0.65 -12.19 12.31
N PHE A 5 1.49 -13.18 12.60
CA PHE A 5 1.00 -14.49 13.03
C PHE A 5 0.23 -14.40 14.35
N ILE A 6 0.79 -13.67 15.34
CA ILE A 6 0.08 -13.41 16.61
C ILE A 6 -1.22 -12.65 16.37
N ALA A 7 -1.20 -11.63 15.51
CA ALA A 7 -2.41 -10.87 15.18
C ALA A 7 -3.49 -11.77 14.58
N PHE A 8 -3.16 -12.62 13.60
CA PHE A 8 -4.13 -13.55 13.01
C PHE A 8 -4.72 -14.53 14.01
N HIS A 9 -3.89 -15.09 14.89
CA HIS A 9 -4.37 -15.99 15.94
C HIS A 9 -5.37 -15.28 16.89
N LEU A 10 -5.02 -14.07 17.33
CA LEU A 10 -5.87 -13.29 18.22
C LEU A 10 -7.17 -12.77 17.52
N LEU A 11 -7.11 -12.48 16.21
CA LEU A 11 -8.28 -12.14 15.41
C LEU A 11 -9.23 -13.32 15.28
N TYR A 12 -8.70 -14.53 15.09
CA TYR A 12 -9.49 -15.74 15.06
C TYR A 12 -10.17 -15.98 16.41
N GLU A 13 -9.45 -15.84 17.51
CA GLU A 13 -9.99 -15.97 18.87
C GLU A 13 -11.05 -14.91 19.19
N LEU A 14 -10.86 -13.66 18.72
CA LEU A 14 -11.85 -12.58 18.82
C LEU A 14 -13.13 -12.95 18.06
N TYR A 15 -13.01 -13.57 16.90
CA TYR A 15 -14.17 -14.03 16.10
C TYR A 15 -14.93 -15.14 16.81
N GLU A 16 -14.24 -16.18 17.31
CA GLU A 16 -14.88 -17.32 17.97
C GLU A 16 -15.54 -16.97 19.30
N ASN A 17 -14.87 -16.17 20.13
CA ASN A 17 -15.35 -15.83 21.47
C ASN A 17 -15.14 -14.35 21.80
N THR A 18 -15.92 -13.49 21.17
CA THR A 18 -15.87 -12.04 21.37
C THR A 18 -16.01 -11.62 22.83
N GLU A 19 -16.95 -12.25 23.58
CA GLU A 19 -17.18 -11.89 24.99
C GLU A 19 -16.01 -12.28 25.90
N GLY A 20 -15.49 -13.48 25.73
CA GLY A 20 -14.33 -13.97 26.48
C GLY A 20 -13.05 -13.19 26.14
N PHE A 21 -12.91 -12.78 24.89
CA PHE A 21 -11.77 -11.98 24.43
C PHE A 21 -11.72 -10.63 25.14
N PHE A 22 -12.83 -9.88 25.19
CA PHE A 22 -12.88 -8.56 25.82
C PHE A 22 -12.79 -8.59 27.36
N ARG A 23 -12.90 -9.75 28.00
CA ARG A 23 -12.63 -9.91 29.44
C ARG A 23 -11.15 -9.92 29.76
N LYS A 24 -10.29 -10.25 28.78
CA LYS A 24 -8.84 -10.38 28.97
C LYS A 24 -8.10 -9.18 28.38
N LYS A 25 -7.76 -8.20 29.23
CA LYS A 25 -7.07 -6.97 28.79
C LYS A 25 -5.73 -7.26 28.09
N GLU A 26 -5.05 -8.33 28.49
CA GLU A 26 -3.78 -8.75 27.88
C GLU A 26 -3.94 -9.12 26.40
N LYS A 27 -5.05 -9.79 26.03
CA LYS A 27 -5.33 -10.14 24.64
C LYS A 27 -5.63 -8.91 23.78
N ILE A 28 -6.36 -7.96 24.35
CA ILE A 28 -6.64 -6.68 23.70
C ILE A 28 -5.33 -5.94 23.43
N ALA A 29 -4.48 -5.82 24.45
CA ALA A 29 -3.18 -5.18 24.33
C ALA A 29 -2.27 -5.91 23.33
N ALA A 30 -2.18 -7.25 23.40
CA ALA A 30 -1.37 -8.05 22.50
C ALA A 30 -1.85 -7.91 21.03
N LEU A 31 -3.16 -7.91 20.79
CA LEU A 31 -3.71 -7.70 19.44
C LEU A 31 -3.37 -6.30 18.92
N SER A 32 -3.63 -5.26 19.72
CA SER A 32 -3.31 -3.88 19.33
C SER A 32 -1.82 -3.70 19.04
N CYS A 33 -0.94 -4.16 19.92
CA CYS A 33 0.51 -4.10 19.71
C CYS A 33 0.95 -4.85 18.45
N SER A 34 0.43 -6.05 18.22
CA SER A 34 0.78 -6.85 17.04
C SER A 34 0.34 -6.19 15.73
N LEU A 35 -0.86 -5.57 15.73
CA LEU A 35 -1.37 -4.83 14.57
C LEU A 35 -0.58 -3.55 14.32
N ILE A 36 -0.24 -2.79 15.38
CA ILE A 36 0.59 -1.58 15.29
C ILE A 36 1.96 -1.92 14.71
N VAL A 37 2.65 -2.90 15.30
CA VAL A 37 3.96 -3.35 14.82
C VAL A 37 3.87 -3.81 13.38
N GLY A 38 2.86 -4.62 13.02
CA GLY A 38 2.65 -5.07 11.66
C GLY A 38 2.44 -3.91 10.68
N ALA A 39 1.63 -2.91 11.06
CA ALA A 39 1.32 -1.76 10.23
C ALA A 39 2.50 -0.77 10.09
N LEU A 40 3.32 -0.61 11.11
CA LEU A 40 4.55 0.19 11.04
C LEU A 40 5.59 -0.44 10.11
N TYR A 41 5.67 -1.78 10.10
CA TYR A 41 6.55 -2.50 9.15
C TYR A 41 6.03 -2.50 7.71
N ARG A 42 4.71 -2.61 7.53
CA ARG A 42 4.07 -2.63 6.21
C ARG A 42 2.76 -1.85 6.23
N LYS A 43 2.76 -0.68 5.61
CA LYS A 43 1.56 0.20 5.51
C LYS A 43 0.33 -0.53 4.98
N ASN A 44 0.51 -1.57 4.16
CA ASN A 44 -0.59 -2.38 3.61
C ASN A 44 -1.38 -3.18 4.68
N VAL A 45 -0.82 -3.41 5.86
CA VAL A 45 -1.52 -4.09 6.97
C VAL A 45 -2.76 -3.28 7.41
N ILE A 46 -2.72 -1.95 7.30
CA ILE A 46 -3.87 -1.09 7.62
C ILE A 46 -5.10 -1.45 6.78
N TYR A 47 -4.92 -1.73 5.49
CA TYR A 47 -6.03 -2.14 4.61
C TYR A 47 -6.62 -3.48 5.00
N ALA A 48 -5.78 -4.44 5.41
CA ALA A 48 -6.23 -5.74 5.90
C ALA A 48 -7.02 -5.61 7.21
N VAL A 49 -6.56 -4.74 8.12
CA VAL A 49 -7.25 -4.41 9.37
C VAL A 49 -8.61 -3.77 9.09
N PHE A 50 -8.66 -2.82 8.15
CA PHE A 50 -9.90 -2.18 7.73
C PHE A 50 -10.90 -3.18 7.14
N LEU A 51 -10.44 -4.06 6.23
CA LEU A 51 -11.27 -5.10 5.66
C LEU A 51 -11.82 -6.04 6.73
N TYR A 52 -10.99 -6.46 7.69
CA TYR A 52 -11.43 -7.29 8.82
C TYR A 52 -12.49 -6.57 9.66
N LEU A 53 -12.32 -5.28 9.92
CA LEU A 53 -13.31 -4.47 10.65
C LEU A 53 -14.66 -4.44 9.92
N VAL A 54 -14.65 -4.27 8.59
CA VAL A 54 -15.87 -4.31 7.76
C VAL A 54 -16.53 -5.68 7.88
N LEU A 55 -15.78 -6.77 7.76
CA LEU A 55 -16.29 -8.12 7.90
C LEU A 55 -16.89 -8.35 9.31
N CYS A 56 -16.20 -7.93 10.36
CA CYS A 56 -16.72 -8.01 11.71
C CYS A 56 -17.99 -7.17 11.91
N ALA A 57 -18.06 -5.98 11.31
CA ALA A 57 -19.25 -5.13 11.39
C ALA A 57 -20.48 -5.77 10.72
N VAL A 58 -20.26 -6.55 9.66
CA VAL A 58 -21.33 -7.27 8.94
C VAL A 58 -21.73 -8.55 9.69
N PHE A 59 -20.76 -9.37 10.06
CA PHE A 59 -21.03 -10.74 10.56
C PHE A 59 -21.16 -10.82 12.07
N CYS A 60 -20.47 -10.00 12.86
CA CYS A 60 -20.58 -10.03 14.32
C CYS A 60 -21.84 -9.28 14.79
N LYS A 61 -22.82 -9.99 15.33
CA LYS A 61 -24.04 -9.37 15.87
C LYS A 61 -23.84 -8.77 17.27
N LYS A 62 -22.95 -9.38 18.07
CA LYS A 62 -22.70 -8.96 19.47
C LYS A 62 -21.46 -8.07 19.60
N GLN A 63 -21.52 -7.11 20.50
CA GLN A 63 -20.39 -6.23 20.90
C GLN A 63 -19.71 -5.44 19.77
N LYS A 64 -20.43 -5.13 18.68
CA LYS A 64 -19.93 -4.35 17.54
C LYS A 64 -19.21 -3.07 17.96
N GLY A 65 -19.79 -2.32 18.91
CA GLY A 65 -19.20 -1.08 19.40
C GLY A 65 -17.80 -1.26 20.00
N LYS A 66 -17.57 -2.34 20.76
CA LYS A 66 -16.24 -2.62 21.33
C LYS A 66 -15.23 -3.00 20.26
N ILE A 67 -15.66 -3.79 19.27
CA ILE A 67 -14.80 -4.15 18.13
C ILE A 67 -14.41 -2.90 17.36
N ILE A 68 -15.39 -2.07 16.98
CA ILE A 68 -15.14 -0.82 16.23
C ILE A 68 -14.21 0.10 17.02
N SER A 69 -14.48 0.28 18.33
CA SER A 69 -13.64 1.13 19.19
C SER A 69 -12.21 0.62 19.29
N LEU A 70 -12.01 -0.70 19.43
CA LEU A 70 -10.68 -1.32 19.48
C LEU A 70 -9.88 -1.05 18.19
N PHE A 71 -10.49 -1.32 17.03
CA PHE A 71 -9.82 -1.14 15.77
C PHE A 71 -9.61 0.33 15.41
N ALA A 72 -10.60 1.20 15.65
CA ALA A 72 -10.46 2.64 15.44
C ALA A 72 -9.35 3.22 16.31
N GLY A 73 -9.29 2.84 17.61
CA GLY A 73 -8.22 3.24 18.50
C GLY A 73 -6.85 2.74 18.04
N THR A 74 -6.77 1.49 17.58
CA THR A 74 -5.51 0.91 17.06
C THR A 74 -5.06 1.65 15.80
N ILE A 75 -5.95 1.94 14.86
CA ILE A 75 -5.63 2.68 13.62
C ILE A 75 -5.17 4.09 13.97
N LEU A 76 -5.92 4.80 14.84
CA LEU A 76 -5.55 6.15 15.25
C LEU A 76 -4.17 6.19 15.92
N LEU A 77 -3.90 5.27 16.83
CA LEU A 77 -2.60 5.18 17.50
C LEU A 77 -1.48 4.85 16.49
N THR A 78 -1.74 3.96 15.53
CA THR A 78 -0.77 3.66 14.47
C THR A 78 -0.45 4.90 13.62
N MET A 79 -1.47 5.68 13.25
CA MET A 79 -1.28 6.92 12.48
C MET A 79 -0.47 7.95 13.28
N LEU A 80 -0.78 8.13 14.57
CA LEU A 80 -0.04 9.04 15.44
C LEU A 80 1.43 8.62 15.58
N LEU A 81 1.69 7.33 15.80
CA LEU A 81 3.05 6.81 15.88
C LEU A 81 3.80 6.93 14.54
N SER A 82 3.14 6.67 13.42
CA SER A 82 3.74 6.81 12.09
C SER A 82 4.17 8.26 11.83
N VAL A 83 3.28 9.23 12.07
CA VAL A 83 3.59 10.65 11.92
C VAL A 83 4.70 11.08 12.90
N GLY A 84 4.62 10.63 14.15
CA GLY A 84 5.64 10.90 15.16
C GLY A 84 7.02 10.37 14.76
N MET A 85 7.09 9.13 14.27
CA MET A 85 8.35 8.53 13.79
C MET A 85 8.88 9.22 12.53
N GLU A 86 8.01 9.54 11.56
CA GLU A 86 8.40 10.28 10.34
C GLU A 86 9.00 11.65 10.70
N THR A 87 8.39 12.35 11.67
CA THR A 87 8.87 13.66 12.12
C THR A 87 10.18 13.56 12.92
N LEU A 88 10.28 12.59 13.83
CA LEU A 88 11.43 12.43 14.73
C LEU A 88 12.67 11.93 13.99
N LEU A 89 12.46 11.02 13.04
CA LEU A 89 13.55 10.39 12.27
C LEU A 89 13.87 11.15 10.97
N HIS A 90 13.18 12.28 10.69
CA HIS A 90 13.28 12.99 9.41
C HIS A 90 13.17 12.06 8.21
N ALA A 91 12.33 11.00 8.34
CA ALA A 91 12.18 10.00 7.29
C ALA A 91 11.53 10.63 6.06
N GLU A 92 12.12 10.41 4.92
CA GLU A 92 11.54 10.83 3.65
C GLU A 92 10.19 10.13 3.44
N LYS A 93 9.19 10.90 2.99
CA LYS A 93 7.90 10.33 2.62
C LYS A 93 8.11 9.30 1.50
N GLY A 94 7.48 8.15 1.64
CA GLY A 94 7.59 7.09 0.65
C GLY A 94 7.37 7.63 -0.77
N SER A 95 8.28 7.28 -1.65
CA SER A 95 8.31 7.75 -3.04
C SER A 95 7.02 7.38 -3.78
N ALA A 96 6.48 8.29 -4.61
CA ALA A 96 5.37 7.98 -5.51
C ALA A 96 5.71 6.83 -6.47
N VAL A 97 6.99 6.67 -6.79
CA VAL A 97 7.55 5.59 -7.59
C VAL A 97 7.25 4.22 -6.97
N GLU A 98 7.31 4.09 -5.64
CA GLU A 98 6.96 2.84 -4.95
C GLU A 98 5.47 2.51 -5.08
N ALA A 99 4.61 3.51 -4.94
CA ALA A 99 3.16 3.34 -5.06
C ALA A 99 2.73 3.01 -6.49
N LEU A 100 3.45 3.53 -7.49
CA LEU A 100 3.16 3.37 -8.92
C LEU A 100 4.09 2.34 -9.60
N CYS A 101 4.76 1.51 -8.82
CA CYS A 101 5.73 0.53 -9.33
C CYS A 101 5.11 -0.40 -10.39
N VAL A 102 3.90 -0.91 -10.18
CA VAL A 102 3.22 -1.80 -11.15
C VAL A 102 2.85 -1.05 -12.43
N PRO A 103 2.18 0.12 -12.37
CA PRO A 103 1.99 0.96 -13.56
C PRO A 103 3.27 1.25 -14.35
N LEU A 104 4.37 1.59 -13.66
CA LEU A 104 5.66 1.87 -14.30
C LEU A 104 6.20 0.66 -15.06
N GLN A 105 6.16 -0.52 -14.44
CA GLN A 105 6.61 -1.75 -15.06
C GLN A 105 5.77 -2.13 -16.29
N GLN A 106 4.47 -1.95 -16.22
CA GLN A 106 3.57 -2.30 -17.33
C GLN A 106 3.74 -1.36 -18.52
N ILE A 107 3.88 -0.05 -18.30
CA ILE A 107 4.16 0.91 -19.38
C ILE A 107 5.54 0.67 -19.98
N ALA A 108 6.55 0.42 -19.15
CA ALA A 108 7.89 0.10 -19.63
C ALA A 108 7.93 -1.18 -20.48
N ARG A 109 7.13 -2.18 -20.12
CA ARG A 109 6.94 -3.37 -20.93
C ARG A 109 6.33 -3.04 -22.28
N VAL A 110 5.25 -2.26 -22.32
CA VAL A 110 4.62 -1.83 -23.59
C VAL A 110 5.64 -1.10 -24.47
N TYR A 111 6.42 -0.19 -23.85
CA TYR A 111 7.45 0.57 -24.56
C TYR A 111 8.55 -0.35 -25.13
N THR A 112 9.02 -1.33 -24.35
CA THR A 112 10.04 -2.29 -24.79
C THR A 112 9.54 -3.20 -25.91
N ASP A 113 8.30 -3.68 -25.82
CA ASP A 113 7.75 -4.66 -26.76
C ASP A 113 7.26 -4.03 -28.08
N LYS A 114 6.71 -2.82 -28.03
CA LYS A 114 6.07 -2.16 -29.20
C LYS A 114 6.77 -0.87 -29.65
N GLY A 115 7.70 -0.34 -28.86
CA GLY A 115 8.39 0.91 -29.14
C GLY A 115 7.50 2.15 -29.03
N GLU A 116 8.01 3.27 -29.51
CA GLU A 116 7.33 4.57 -29.51
C GLU A 116 6.02 4.57 -30.32
N ALA A 117 5.90 3.71 -31.32
CA ALA A 117 4.71 3.60 -32.15
C ALA A 117 3.44 3.21 -31.39
N ALA A 118 3.58 2.68 -30.17
CA ALA A 118 2.44 2.36 -29.31
C ALA A 118 1.81 3.60 -28.64
N PHE A 119 2.50 4.74 -28.67
CA PHE A 119 2.14 5.94 -27.96
C PHE A 119 1.93 7.11 -28.94
N ASP A 120 0.99 8.00 -28.62
CA ASP A 120 0.85 9.24 -29.36
C ASP A 120 1.87 10.30 -28.88
N SER A 121 1.92 11.46 -29.55
CA SER A 121 2.89 12.51 -29.24
C SER A 121 2.72 13.12 -27.83
N GLU A 122 1.49 13.22 -27.33
CA GLU A 122 1.21 13.74 -25.99
C GLU A 122 1.63 12.72 -24.92
N GLU A 123 1.37 11.42 -25.17
CA GLU A 123 1.79 10.34 -24.30
C GLU A 123 3.31 10.23 -24.22
N LEU A 124 4.02 10.38 -25.35
CA LEU A 124 5.48 10.39 -25.38
C LEU A 124 6.05 11.58 -24.61
N GLN A 125 5.47 12.77 -24.74
CA GLN A 125 5.88 13.93 -23.97
C GLN A 125 5.71 13.70 -22.45
N LEU A 126 4.61 13.09 -22.03
CA LEU A 126 4.39 12.74 -20.64
C LEU A 126 5.44 11.74 -20.14
N LEU A 127 5.78 10.72 -20.94
CA LEU A 127 6.80 9.75 -20.59
C LEU A 127 8.19 10.39 -20.49
N ASP A 128 8.54 11.31 -21.40
CA ASP A 128 9.80 12.06 -21.39
C ASP A 128 9.96 12.94 -20.15
N GLN A 129 8.87 13.50 -19.62
CA GLN A 129 8.91 14.26 -18.37
C GLN A 129 9.18 13.37 -17.16
N ILE A 130 8.68 12.14 -17.17
CA ILE A 130 8.79 11.21 -16.06
C ILE A 130 10.15 10.52 -16.04
N MET A 131 10.67 10.16 -17.22
CA MET A 131 11.94 9.42 -17.36
C MET A 131 12.44 9.51 -18.80
N ASP A 132 13.76 9.55 -18.98
CA ASP A 132 14.39 9.57 -20.30
C ASP A 132 13.99 8.33 -21.13
N ARG A 133 13.81 8.54 -22.45
CA ARG A 133 13.35 7.48 -23.37
C ARG A 133 14.19 6.21 -23.34
N GLU A 134 15.51 6.36 -23.28
CA GLU A 134 16.43 5.23 -23.25
C GLU A 134 16.21 4.32 -22.03
N GLN A 135 15.76 4.91 -20.93
CA GLN A 135 15.55 4.17 -19.69
C GLN A 135 14.29 3.29 -19.72
N TRP A 136 13.26 3.68 -20.49
CA TRP A 136 12.06 2.87 -20.65
C TRP A 136 12.37 1.51 -21.29
N SER A 137 13.36 1.43 -22.18
CA SER A 137 13.80 0.18 -22.83
C SER A 137 14.59 -0.75 -21.89
N GLN A 138 14.97 -0.29 -20.68
CA GLN A 138 15.67 -1.11 -19.70
C GLN A 138 14.72 -1.98 -18.85
N TYR A 139 13.49 -2.13 -19.27
CA TYR A 139 12.53 -3.00 -18.60
C TYR A 139 13.08 -4.40 -18.35
N ASN A 140 12.89 -4.89 -17.13
CA ASN A 140 13.23 -6.25 -16.75
C ASN A 140 12.08 -6.85 -15.93
N PRO A 141 11.47 -7.98 -16.36
CA PRO A 141 10.33 -8.56 -15.66
C PRO A 141 10.64 -9.04 -14.24
N PHE A 142 11.92 -9.27 -13.93
CA PHE A 142 12.36 -9.76 -12.63
C PHE A 142 12.90 -8.67 -11.69
N LEU A 143 13.18 -7.46 -12.21
CA LEU A 143 13.86 -6.39 -11.48
C LEU A 143 13.15 -5.03 -11.66
N ALA A 144 12.17 -4.77 -10.81
CA ALA A 144 11.44 -3.49 -10.82
C ALA A 144 12.34 -2.27 -10.52
N ASP A 145 13.40 -2.46 -9.74
CA ASP A 145 14.28 -1.38 -9.30
C ASP A 145 15.07 -0.72 -10.44
N ARG A 146 15.30 -1.44 -11.55
CA ARG A 146 15.97 -0.84 -12.69
C ARG A 146 15.25 0.39 -13.23
N ILE A 147 13.92 0.32 -13.37
CA ILE A 147 13.13 1.45 -13.86
C ILE A 147 12.93 2.49 -12.77
N LYS A 148 12.62 2.06 -11.55
CA LYS A 148 12.35 2.98 -10.44
C LYS A 148 13.45 3.99 -10.17
N ASN A 149 14.71 3.60 -10.34
CA ASN A 149 15.87 4.43 -10.05
C ASN A 149 16.05 5.63 -10.99
N TYR A 150 15.44 5.57 -12.18
CA TYR A 150 15.55 6.63 -13.19
C TYR A 150 14.34 7.56 -13.23
N VAL A 151 13.28 7.24 -12.49
CA VAL A 151 12.04 8.01 -12.49
C VAL A 151 12.21 9.32 -11.74
N ASN A 152 11.85 10.42 -12.38
CA ASN A 152 11.68 11.71 -11.72
C ASN A 152 10.42 11.69 -10.84
N ASN A 153 10.64 11.44 -9.55
CA ASN A 153 9.55 11.30 -8.56
C ASN A 153 8.67 12.56 -8.47
N LYS A 154 9.23 13.75 -8.68
CA LYS A 154 8.51 15.02 -8.63
C LYS A 154 7.55 15.14 -9.83
N GLU A 155 8.04 14.88 -11.02
CA GLU A 155 7.24 14.94 -12.25
C GLU A 155 6.17 13.85 -12.26
N LEU A 156 6.50 12.62 -11.83
CA LEU A 156 5.53 11.54 -11.69
C LEU A 156 4.42 11.92 -10.70
N LEU A 157 4.74 12.60 -9.60
CA LEU A 157 3.75 13.01 -8.60
C LEU A 157 2.83 14.11 -9.14
N GLN A 158 3.39 15.07 -9.89
CA GLN A 158 2.64 16.17 -10.49
C GLN A 158 1.66 15.65 -11.56
N ASN A 159 2.12 14.73 -12.41
CA ASN A 159 1.38 14.20 -13.54
C ASN A 159 0.71 12.84 -13.24
N LYS A 160 0.56 12.47 -11.96
CA LYS A 160 0.12 11.12 -11.55
C LYS A 160 -1.21 10.69 -12.15
N TRP A 161 -2.16 11.61 -12.31
CA TRP A 161 -3.48 11.29 -12.83
C TRP A 161 -3.47 11.07 -14.34
N GLU A 162 -2.68 11.84 -15.07
CA GLU A 162 -2.46 11.67 -16.50
C GLU A 162 -1.72 10.37 -16.77
N TYR A 163 -0.69 10.10 -15.97
CA TYR A 163 0.04 8.83 -16.02
C TYR A 163 -0.83 7.61 -15.71
N LEU A 164 -1.68 7.66 -14.69
CA LEU A 164 -2.63 6.58 -14.40
C LEU A 164 -3.65 6.39 -15.53
N ARG A 165 -4.10 7.48 -16.17
CA ARG A 165 -4.99 7.40 -17.33
C ARG A 165 -4.30 6.75 -18.53
N LEU A 166 -3.04 7.09 -18.78
CA LEU A 166 -2.20 6.43 -19.77
C LEU A 166 -2.06 4.94 -19.47
N TRP A 167 -1.74 4.62 -18.23
CA TRP A 167 -1.63 3.22 -17.79
C TRP A 167 -2.93 2.43 -17.99
N PHE A 168 -4.09 2.98 -17.62
CA PHE A 168 -5.37 2.33 -17.88
C PHE A 168 -5.65 2.09 -19.37
N ARG A 169 -5.16 2.98 -20.24
CA ARG A 169 -5.34 2.86 -21.70
C ARG A 169 -4.40 1.82 -22.33
N LYS A 170 -3.17 1.78 -21.89
CA LYS A 170 -2.08 1.02 -22.54
C LYS A 170 -1.61 -0.20 -21.75
N GLY A 171 -1.56 -0.11 -20.42
CA GLY A 171 -0.97 -1.14 -19.56
C GLY A 171 -1.73 -2.48 -19.55
N TRP A 172 -2.99 -2.50 -19.99
CA TRP A 172 -3.83 -3.70 -20.07
C TRP A 172 -3.89 -4.33 -21.46
N GLN A 173 -3.08 -3.88 -22.40
CA GLN A 173 -3.07 -4.42 -23.78
C GLN A 173 -2.31 -5.75 -23.92
N TYR A 174 -2.08 -6.44 -22.78
CA TYR A 174 -1.40 -7.74 -22.70
C TYR A 174 -2.16 -8.74 -21.85
#